data_00b235f78f444fc4bf837532fe376362
#
_entry.id   00b235f78f444fc4bf837532fe376362
#
_cell.length_a   1.000
_cell.length_b   1.000
_cell.length_c   1.000
_cell.angle_alpha   90.00
_cell.angle_beta   90.00
_cell.angle_gamma   90.00
#
_symmetry.space_group_name_H-M   'P 1'
#
loop_
_entity.id
_entity.type
_entity.pdbx_description
1 polymer ?
#
loop_
_entity_poly.entity_id
_entity_poly.type
_entity_poly.pdbx_seq_one_letter_code
_entity_poly.pdbx_strand_id
1 'polypeptide(L)'
;MAVVDPKAPNEPIVSEINNSLILVSGPARSGKSRWAEHLLHNHPDVTYIATAAARPEDLEWQKRLDAHRQRRPEHWAVAESGAELVEVIETLSPGQSVLIDALGGFVAHHLELDASAWNLLCERLIAAVTSSRCTFVLVIEETGWGVVPPTRIGGLFRDRLGALAQQLDRVADAAWLVLQGRALDLHALGRVVP
;
A
#
# COMPACT_ATOMS: atom_id res chain seq x y z
N MET A 1 2.12 -37.23 -10.69
CA MET A 1 1.45 -35.92 -10.47
C MET A 1 1.36 -35.74 -8.96
N ALA A 2 2.14 -34.82 -8.41
CA ALA A 2 2.03 -34.49 -6.99
C ALA A 2 0.71 -33.72 -6.76
N VAL A 3 -0.11 -34.21 -5.85
CA VAL A 3 -1.32 -33.53 -5.40
C VAL A 3 -0.85 -32.33 -4.56
N VAL A 4 -0.99 -31.12 -5.10
CA VAL A 4 -0.74 -29.89 -4.33
C VAL A 4 -1.85 -29.79 -3.30
N ASP A 5 -1.50 -29.77 -2.01
CA ASP A 5 -2.45 -29.52 -0.92
C ASP A 5 -2.98 -28.09 -1.07
N PRO A 6 -4.28 -27.89 -1.37
CA PRO A 6 -4.82 -26.55 -1.58
C PRO A 6 -4.92 -25.71 -0.30
N LYS A 7 -4.51 -26.23 0.85
CA LYS A 7 -4.49 -25.56 2.15
C LYS A 7 -3.08 -25.22 2.63
N ALA A 8 -2.03 -25.73 1.99
CA ALA A 8 -0.68 -25.28 2.31
C ALA A 8 -0.57 -23.79 1.95
N PRO A 9 -0.06 -22.92 2.84
CA PRO A 9 0.30 -21.57 2.43
C PRO A 9 1.35 -21.75 1.33
N ASN A 10 1.04 -21.31 0.10
CA ASN A 10 2.09 -21.14 -0.89
C ASN A 10 3.11 -20.21 -0.25
N GLU A 11 4.29 -20.73 0.04
CA GLU A 11 5.41 -19.86 0.40
C GLU A 11 5.52 -18.83 -0.70
N PRO A 12 5.51 -17.53 -0.36
CA PRO A 12 5.67 -16.53 -1.38
C PRO A 12 6.98 -16.84 -2.08
N ILE A 13 6.97 -16.77 -3.41
CA ILE A 13 8.18 -16.70 -4.23
C ILE A 13 8.80 -15.32 -3.97
N VAL A 14 9.19 -15.10 -2.74
CA VAL A 14 9.87 -13.89 -2.29
C VAL A 14 11.32 -14.28 -2.04
N SER A 15 11.95 -14.82 -3.08
CA SER A 15 13.40 -14.87 -3.12
C SER A 15 13.89 -13.43 -3.36
N GLU A 16 14.37 -12.80 -2.29
CA GLU A 16 15.14 -11.55 -2.30
C GLU A 16 14.43 -10.35 -2.95
N ILE A 17 13.39 -9.82 -2.29
CA ILE A 17 12.84 -8.52 -2.64
C ILE A 17 13.84 -7.44 -2.19
N ASN A 18 14.77 -7.08 -3.07
CA ASN A 18 15.70 -5.98 -2.84
C ASN A 18 15.48 -4.91 -3.91
N ASN A 19 15.36 -3.64 -3.49
CA ASN A 19 15.10 -2.51 -4.36
C ASN A 19 13.85 -2.69 -5.25
N SER A 20 12.79 -3.25 -4.71
CA SER A 20 11.57 -3.57 -5.44
C SER A 20 10.41 -2.70 -4.98
N LEU A 21 9.54 -2.35 -5.90
CA LEU A 21 8.25 -1.71 -5.64
C LEU A 21 7.12 -2.73 -5.78
N ILE A 22 6.42 -2.99 -4.70
CA ILE A 22 5.34 -3.98 -4.66
C ILE A 22 4.04 -3.29 -4.27
N LEU A 23 2.98 -3.53 -5.03
CA LEU A 23 1.63 -3.07 -4.68
C LEU A 23 0.83 -4.19 -4.02
N VAL A 24 0.04 -3.83 -3.01
CA VAL A 24 -0.92 -4.73 -2.37
C VAL A 24 -2.27 -4.03 -2.29
N SER A 25 -3.18 -4.40 -3.15
CA SER A 25 -4.52 -3.83 -3.24
C SER A 25 -5.58 -4.76 -2.65
N GLY A 26 -6.75 -4.21 -2.37
CA GLY A 26 -7.92 -5.00 -1.97
C GLY A 26 -8.95 -4.21 -1.17
N PRO A 27 -10.19 -4.73 -1.09
CA PRO A 27 -11.26 -4.07 -0.35
C PRO A 27 -11.03 -4.09 1.16
N ALA A 28 -11.90 -3.40 1.88
CA ALA A 28 -11.86 -3.39 3.34
C ALA A 28 -11.92 -4.81 3.92
N ARG A 29 -11.09 -5.09 4.94
CA ARG A 29 -11.02 -6.38 5.65
C ARG A 29 -10.62 -7.59 4.77
N SER A 30 -10.05 -7.37 3.60
CA SER A 30 -9.58 -8.45 2.70
C SER A 30 -8.37 -9.23 3.24
N GLY A 31 -7.55 -8.63 4.10
CA GLY A 31 -6.28 -9.17 4.58
C GLY A 31 -5.05 -8.52 3.95
N LYS A 32 -5.23 -7.46 3.12
CA LYS A 32 -4.14 -6.78 2.40
C LYS A 32 -2.98 -6.34 3.30
N SER A 33 -3.27 -5.69 4.45
CA SER A 33 -2.20 -5.28 5.37
C SER A 33 -1.42 -6.47 5.93
N ARG A 34 -2.11 -7.60 6.25
CA ARG A 34 -1.42 -8.82 6.71
C ARG A 34 -0.55 -9.43 5.62
N TRP A 35 -0.99 -9.38 4.36
CA TRP A 35 -0.19 -9.84 3.23
C TRP A 35 1.04 -8.95 3.04
N ALA A 36 0.87 -7.62 3.10
CA ALA A 36 1.95 -6.67 3.01
C ALA A 36 2.98 -6.82 4.16
N GLU A 37 2.51 -7.00 5.40
CA GLU A 37 3.34 -7.32 6.57
C GLU A 37 4.10 -8.64 6.36
N HIS A 38 3.45 -9.67 5.79
CA HIS A 38 4.05 -10.97 5.49
C HIS A 38 5.18 -10.89 4.46
N LEU A 39 5.01 -10.08 3.41
CA LEU A 39 6.04 -9.87 2.38
C LEU A 39 7.36 -9.33 2.96
N LEU A 40 7.31 -8.57 4.06
CA LEU A 40 8.46 -7.97 4.71
C LEU A 40 8.87 -8.68 6.02
N HIS A 41 8.22 -9.79 6.37
CA HIS A 41 8.43 -10.44 7.68
C HIS A 41 9.90 -10.81 7.97
N ASN A 42 10.64 -11.21 6.95
CA ASN A 42 12.03 -11.64 7.09
C ASN A 42 13.04 -10.50 6.86
N HIS A 43 12.58 -9.26 6.62
CA HIS A 43 13.46 -8.12 6.46
C HIS A 43 13.90 -7.59 7.84
N PRO A 44 15.21 -7.36 8.07
CA PRO A 44 15.71 -6.97 9.38
C PRO A 44 15.31 -5.55 9.79
N ASP A 45 15.27 -4.63 8.82
CA ASP A 45 15.04 -3.20 9.04
C ASP A 45 13.83 -2.73 8.22
N VAL A 46 12.65 -2.74 8.84
CA VAL A 46 11.43 -2.28 8.20
C VAL A 46 10.94 -0.99 8.85
N THR A 47 10.69 0.02 8.03
CA THR A 47 9.98 1.23 8.43
C THR A 47 8.52 1.15 7.97
N TYR A 48 7.60 1.11 8.93
CA TYR A 48 6.17 1.21 8.68
C TYR A 48 5.75 2.69 8.66
N ILE A 49 5.21 3.14 7.53
CA ILE A 49 4.72 4.52 7.37
C ILE A 49 3.20 4.52 7.39
N ALA A 50 2.62 5.15 8.41
CA ALA A 50 1.19 5.41 8.49
C ALA A 50 0.85 6.75 7.83
N THR A 51 -0.10 6.75 6.90
CA THR A 51 -0.50 7.97 6.15
C THR A 51 -1.78 8.60 6.66
N ALA A 52 -2.59 7.85 7.42
CA ALA A 52 -3.90 8.31 7.85
C ALA A 52 -3.80 9.39 8.93
N ALA A 53 -4.71 10.37 8.87
CA ALA A 53 -4.85 11.36 9.92
C ALA A 53 -5.25 10.70 11.25
N ALA A 54 -4.70 11.20 12.35
CA ALA A 54 -5.09 10.78 13.69
C ALA A 54 -6.59 11.04 13.93
N ARG A 55 -7.28 10.05 14.51
CA ARG A 55 -8.70 10.14 14.87
C ARG A 55 -8.88 9.70 16.33
N PRO A 56 -8.45 10.53 17.30
CA PRO A 56 -8.43 10.13 18.70
C PRO A 56 -9.83 9.82 19.27
N GLU A 57 -10.87 10.45 18.75
CA GLU A 57 -12.26 10.27 19.18
C GLU A 57 -12.95 9.05 18.55
N ASP A 58 -12.35 8.43 17.51
CA ASP A 58 -12.92 7.26 16.82
C ASP A 58 -12.41 5.97 17.46
N LEU A 59 -13.18 5.42 18.40
CA LEU A 59 -12.83 4.20 19.14
C LEU A 59 -12.67 2.97 18.24
N GLU A 60 -13.46 2.86 17.17
CA GLU A 60 -13.31 1.75 16.22
C GLU A 60 -12.02 1.88 15.40
N TRP A 61 -11.65 3.10 15.08
CA TRP A 61 -10.37 3.40 14.45
C TRP A 61 -9.20 3.03 15.37
N GLN A 62 -9.27 3.44 16.66
CA GLN A 62 -8.23 3.10 17.65
C GLN A 62 -8.07 1.58 17.82
N LYS A 63 -9.15 0.84 17.93
CA LYS A 63 -9.10 -0.65 17.96
C LYS A 63 -8.42 -1.25 16.75
N ARG A 64 -8.63 -0.66 15.56
CA ARG A 64 -7.94 -1.10 14.33
C ARG A 64 -6.44 -0.82 14.39
N LEU A 65 -6.06 0.39 14.82
CA LEU A 65 -4.64 0.74 15.00
C LEU A 65 -3.95 -0.19 15.99
N ASP A 66 -4.60 -0.50 17.11
CA ASP A 66 -4.05 -1.42 18.12
C ASP A 66 -3.89 -2.83 17.56
N ALA A 67 -4.85 -3.33 16.80
CA ALA A 67 -4.73 -4.63 16.13
C ALA A 67 -3.59 -4.65 15.08
N HIS A 68 -3.34 -3.54 14.39
CA HIS A 68 -2.18 -3.40 13.49
C HIS A 68 -0.86 -3.35 14.27
N ARG A 69 -0.81 -2.60 15.40
CA ARG A 69 0.37 -2.52 16.27
C ARG A 69 0.75 -3.88 16.85
N GLN A 70 -0.25 -4.65 17.32
CA GLN A 70 -0.02 -5.97 17.94
C GLN A 70 0.51 -7.04 16.98
N ARG A 71 0.27 -6.91 15.67
CA ARG A 71 0.75 -7.86 14.66
C ARG A 71 2.15 -7.56 14.17
N ARG A 72 2.55 -6.29 14.22
CA ARG A 72 3.86 -5.87 13.73
C ARG A 72 4.96 -6.36 14.66
N PRO A 73 6.10 -6.83 14.11
CA PRO A 73 7.28 -7.10 14.91
C PRO A 73 7.73 -5.83 15.68
N GLU A 74 8.12 -6.00 16.94
CA GLU A 74 8.52 -4.87 17.80
C GLU A 74 9.72 -4.07 17.27
N HIS A 75 10.57 -4.72 16.47
CA HIS A 75 11.76 -4.09 15.89
C HIS A 75 11.46 -3.20 14.67
N TRP A 76 10.23 -3.19 14.15
CA TRP A 76 9.88 -2.31 13.04
C TRP A 76 9.77 -0.87 13.52
N ALA A 77 10.49 0.05 12.82
CA ALA A 77 10.31 1.47 13.03
C ALA A 77 8.92 1.92 12.55
N VAL A 78 8.36 2.94 13.21
CA VAL A 78 7.05 3.51 12.83
C VAL A 78 7.23 5.01 12.60
N ALA A 79 6.77 5.47 11.44
CA ALA A 79 6.66 6.88 11.09
C ALA A 79 5.22 7.22 10.73
N GLU A 80 4.77 8.41 11.08
CA GLU A 80 3.49 8.97 10.67
C GLU A 80 3.78 10.09 9.66
N SER A 81 3.38 9.91 8.41
CA SER A 81 3.67 10.90 7.36
C SER A 81 2.58 11.94 7.20
N GLY A 82 1.33 11.60 7.51
CA GLY A 82 0.20 12.46 7.19
C GLY A 82 0.21 12.88 5.71
N ALA A 83 0.24 14.19 5.47
CA ALA A 83 0.34 14.77 4.13
C ALA A 83 1.75 14.68 3.50
N GLU A 84 2.80 14.57 4.34
CA GLU A 84 4.22 14.71 3.94
C GLU A 84 4.87 13.37 3.53
N LEU A 85 4.09 12.48 2.91
CA LEU A 85 4.58 11.14 2.55
C LEU A 85 5.80 11.20 1.63
N VAL A 86 5.79 12.08 0.63
CA VAL A 86 6.89 12.21 -0.34
C VAL A 86 8.16 12.67 0.35
N GLU A 87 8.06 13.69 1.20
CA GLU A 87 9.15 14.22 1.99
C GLU A 87 9.75 13.17 2.94
N VAL A 88 8.90 12.35 3.57
CA VAL A 88 9.35 11.24 4.41
C VAL A 88 10.11 10.21 3.58
N ILE A 89 9.63 9.84 2.39
CA ILE A 89 10.32 8.90 1.49
C ILE A 89 11.68 9.44 1.07
N GLU A 90 11.80 10.73 0.79
CA GLU A 90 13.05 11.39 0.38
C GLU A 90 14.12 11.38 1.49
N THR A 91 13.74 11.16 2.75
CA THR A 91 14.69 11.05 3.89
C THR A 91 15.20 9.62 4.14
N LEU A 92 14.64 8.63 3.47
CA LEU A 92 14.98 7.22 3.70
C LEU A 92 16.42 6.91 3.24
N SER A 93 17.07 6.05 3.98
CA SER A 93 18.41 5.56 3.60
C SER A 93 18.33 4.41 2.60
N PRO A 94 19.24 4.31 1.62
CA PRO A 94 19.29 3.20 0.70
C PRO A 94 19.35 1.84 1.41
N GLY A 95 18.62 0.85 0.86
CA GLY A 95 18.57 -0.52 1.38
C GLY A 95 17.52 -0.75 2.46
N GLN A 96 16.81 0.28 2.90
CA GLN A 96 15.69 0.10 3.83
C GLN A 96 14.51 -0.61 3.18
N SER A 97 13.76 -1.35 3.98
CA SER A 97 12.46 -1.90 3.60
C SER A 97 11.35 -1.05 4.19
N VAL A 98 10.37 -0.70 3.38
CA VAL A 98 9.34 0.28 3.75
C VAL A 98 7.95 -0.28 3.45
N LEU A 99 7.10 -0.26 4.44
CA LEU A 99 5.68 -0.58 4.30
C LEU A 99 4.85 0.69 4.46
N ILE A 100 4.14 1.11 3.42
CA ILE A 100 3.21 2.24 3.46
C ILE A 100 1.77 1.70 3.55
N ASP A 101 1.09 1.92 4.69
CA ASP A 101 -0.27 1.43 4.92
C ASP A 101 -1.19 2.57 5.44
N ALA A 102 -2.00 3.19 4.59
CA ALA A 102 -2.22 2.90 3.19
C ALA A 102 -2.31 4.20 2.38
N LEU A 103 -2.16 4.12 1.08
CA LEU A 103 -2.17 5.30 0.19
C LEU A 103 -3.47 6.10 0.19
N GLY A 104 -4.59 5.51 0.62
CA GLY A 104 -5.84 6.25 0.80
C GLY A 104 -5.72 7.41 1.78
N GLY A 105 -4.91 7.29 2.84
CA GLY A 105 -4.60 8.40 3.74
C GLY A 105 -3.90 9.55 3.03
N PHE A 106 -2.87 9.26 2.24
CA PHE A 106 -2.19 10.24 1.41
C PHE A 106 -3.14 10.96 0.44
N VAL A 107 -3.99 10.23 -0.29
CA VAL A 107 -4.99 10.82 -1.19
C VAL A 107 -5.95 11.72 -0.43
N ALA A 108 -6.41 11.29 0.75
CA ALA A 108 -7.37 12.03 1.56
C ALA A 108 -6.82 13.39 2.04
N HIS A 109 -5.52 13.46 2.35
CA HIS A 109 -4.87 14.72 2.73
C HIS A 109 -4.79 15.75 1.60
N HIS A 110 -4.89 15.32 0.34
CA HIS A 110 -4.66 16.17 -0.83
C HIS A 110 -5.89 16.40 -1.70
N LEU A 111 -7.10 16.16 -1.19
CA LEU A 111 -8.35 16.31 -1.96
C LEU A 111 -8.64 17.75 -2.38
N GLU A 112 -8.10 18.75 -1.67
CA GLU A 112 -8.26 20.18 -2.00
C GLU A 112 -7.36 20.64 -3.16
N LEU A 113 -6.36 19.86 -3.56
CA LEU A 113 -5.50 20.19 -4.70
C LEU A 113 -6.32 20.18 -6.00
N ASP A 114 -6.00 21.11 -6.90
CA ASP A 114 -6.49 21.03 -8.28
C ASP A 114 -5.85 19.85 -9.05
N ALA A 115 -6.33 19.59 -10.26
CA ALA A 115 -5.86 18.47 -11.05
C ALA A 115 -4.36 18.55 -11.40
N SER A 116 -3.85 19.75 -11.68
CA SER A 116 -2.45 19.96 -12.07
C SER A 116 -1.52 19.72 -10.88
N ALA A 117 -1.82 20.30 -9.73
CA ALA A 117 -1.05 20.13 -8.49
C ALA A 117 -1.10 18.67 -8.01
N TRP A 118 -2.25 18.01 -8.13
CA TRP A 118 -2.40 16.60 -7.80
C TRP A 118 -1.53 15.70 -8.70
N ASN A 119 -1.55 15.94 -10.02
CA ASN A 119 -0.73 15.15 -10.96
C ASN A 119 0.76 15.33 -10.68
N LEU A 120 1.23 16.56 -10.43
CA LEU A 120 2.62 16.82 -10.07
C LEU A 120 3.02 16.09 -8.76
N LEU A 121 2.13 16.07 -7.78
CA LEU A 121 2.37 15.34 -6.52
C LEU A 121 2.46 13.83 -6.74
N CYS A 122 1.61 13.25 -7.61
CA CYS A 122 1.70 11.84 -7.99
C CYS A 122 3.03 11.53 -8.70
N GLU A 123 3.45 12.39 -9.63
CA GLU A 123 4.74 12.25 -10.32
C GLU A 123 5.92 12.28 -9.33
N ARG A 124 5.89 13.20 -8.35
CA ARG A 124 6.88 13.26 -7.28
C ARG A 124 6.90 11.99 -6.43
N LEU A 125 5.74 11.47 -6.04
CA LEU A 125 5.63 10.22 -5.28
C LEU A 125 6.25 9.06 -6.05
N ILE A 126 5.86 8.91 -7.33
CA ILE A 126 6.37 7.84 -8.20
C ILE A 126 7.89 7.97 -8.35
N ALA A 127 8.40 9.18 -8.61
CA ALA A 127 9.83 9.44 -8.70
C ALA A 127 10.55 9.09 -7.41
N ALA A 128 10.00 9.46 -6.25
CA ALA A 128 10.60 9.18 -4.94
C ALA A 128 10.71 7.67 -4.67
N VAL A 129 9.66 6.87 -4.93
CA VAL A 129 9.69 5.41 -4.69
C VAL A 129 10.56 4.67 -5.72
N THR A 130 10.66 5.15 -6.95
CA THR A 130 11.44 4.48 -8.01
C THR A 130 12.92 4.87 -8.01
N SER A 131 13.27 6.09 -7.57
CA SER A 131 14.66 6.54 -7.51
C SER A 131 15.38 6.15 -6.22
N SER A 132 14.65 5.88 -5.15
CA SER A 132 15.22 5.40 -3.91
C SER A 132 15.72 3.96 -4.09
N ARG A 133 16.80 3.61 -3.42
CA ARG A 133 17.30 2.22 -3.40
C ARG A 133 16.70 1.44 -2.22
N CYS A 134 15.39 1.65 -1.97
CA CYS A 134 14.64 0.99 -0.92
C CYS A 134 13.72 -0.08 -1.52
N THR A 135 13.32 -1.02 -0.69
CA THR A 135 12.23 -1.93 -1.02
C THR A 135 10.91 -1.33 -0.51
N PHE A 136 9.93 -1.15 -1.37
CA PHE A 136 8.61 -0.64 -0.98
C PHE A 136 7.52 -1.69 -1.12
N VAL A 137 6.70 -1.79 -0.09
CA VAL A 137 5.39 -2.44 -0.17
C VAL A 137 4.33 -1.38 0.09
N LEU A 138 3.53 -1.05 -0.92
CA LEU A 138 2.49 -0.04 -0.87
C LEU A 138 1.12 -0.69 -0.75
N VAL A 139 0.40 -0.41 0.32
CA VAL A 139 -0.98 -0.87 0.49
C VAL A 139 -1.94 0.16 -0.10
N ILE A 140 -2.86 -0.31 -0.95
CA ILE A 140 -3.88 0.51 -1.59
C ILE A 140 -5.26 -0.06 -1.28
N GLU A 141 -6.18 0.78 -0.83
CA GLU A 141 -7.57 0.38 -0.64
C GLU A 141 -8.31 0.34 -1.97
N GLU A 142 -8.97 -0.78 -2.24
CA GLU A 142 -9.91 -0.85 -3.35
C GLU A 142 -11.26 -0.28 -2.95
N THR A 143 -11.61 0.87 -3.51
CA THR A 143 -12.83 1.62 -3.17
C THR A 143 -13.84 1.69 -4.32
N GLY A 144 -13.47 1.16 -5.49
CA GLY A 144 -14.30 1.21 -6.71
C GLY A 144 -15.41 0.17 -6.77
N TRP A 145 -15.37 -0.86 -5.94
CA TRP A 145 -16.30 -2.01 -6.00
C TRP A 145 -17.62 -1.79 -5.24
N GLY A 146 -17.75 -0.70 -4.52
CA GLY A 146 -18.92 -0.38 -3.73
C GLY A 146 -19.91 0.53 -4.45
N VAL A 147 -20.87 1.02 -3.67
CA VAL A 147 -21.82 2.04 -4.14
C VAL A 147 -21.06 3.32 -4.47
N VAL A 148 -21.48 4.00 -5.54
CA VAL A 148 -20.92 5.31 -5.90
C VAL A 148 -21.09 6.27 -4.71
N PRO A 149 -20.02 6.95 -4.25
CA PRO A 149 -20.11 7.88 -3.15
C PRO A 149 -21.14 8.98 -3.42
N PRO A 150 -22.00 9.31 -2.46
CA PRO A 150 -23.05 10.32 -2.65
C PRO A 150 -22.51 11.75 -2.68
N THR A 151 -21.23 11.94 -2.37
CA THR A 151 -20.60 13.27 -2.33
C THR A 151 -19.57 13.42 -3.44
N ARG A 152 -19.44 14.65 -3.97
CA ARG A 152 -18.41 14.97 -4.96
C ARG A 152 -17.00 14.63 -4.47
N ILE A 153 -16.69 14.93 -3.19
CA ILE A 153 -15.37 14.67 -2.63
C ILE A 153 -15.08 13.17 -2.49
N GLY A 154 -16.09 12.36 -2.15
CA GLY A 154 -15.95 10.90 -2.13
C GLY A 154 -15.71 10.32 -3.53
N GLY A 155 -16.38 10.88 -4.57
CA GLY A 155 -16.11 10.53 -5.96
C GLY A 155 -14.68 10.88 -6.36
N LEU A 156 -14.23 12.10 -6.05
CA LEU A 156 -12.86 12.53 -6.32
C LEU A 156 -11.81 11.66 -5.63
N PHE A 157 -12.03 11.31 -4.36
CA PHE A 157 -11.15 10.40 -3.62
C PHE A 157 -11.01 9.04 -4.32
N ARG A 158 -12.13 8.41 -4.67
CA ARG A 158 -12.17 7.13 -5.36
C ARG A 158 -11.41 7.19 -6.70
N ASP A 159 -11.69 8.22 -7.49
CA ASP A 159 -11.12 8.36 -8.83
C ASP A 159 -9.61 8.65 -8.77
N ARG A 160 -9.15 9.49 -7.83
CA ARG A 160 -7.73 9.76 -7.59
C ARG A 160 -6.99 8.52 -7.11
N LEU A 161 -7.55 7.78 -6.17
CA LEU A 161 -6.92 6.58 -5.64
C LEU A 161 -6.78 5.50 -6.71
N GLY A 162 -7.83 5.27 -7.52
CA GLY A 162 -7.78 4.33 -8.64
C GLY A 162 -6.79 4.74 -9.72
N ALA A 163 -6.72 6.03 -10.07
CA ALA A 163 -5.75 6.53 -11.05
C ALA A 163 -4.31 6.42 -10.54
N LEU A 164 -4.06 6.72 -9.26
CA LEU A 164 -2.75 6.55 -8.63
C LEU A 164 -2.32 5.08 -8.59
N ALA A 165 -3.25 4.16 -8.28
CA ALA A 165 -3.00 2.73 -8.29
C ALA A 165 -2.50 2.26 -9.68
N GLN A 166 -3.16 2.69 -10.75
CA GLN A 166 -2.73 2.35 -12.13
C GLN A 166 -1.37 2.95 -12.50
N GLN A 167 -1.06 4.16 -12.03
CA GLN A 167 0.24 4.79 -12.30
C GLN A 167 1.38 4.04 -11.59
N LEU A 168 1.17 3.65 -10.34
CA LEU A 168 2.13 2.89 -9.56
C LEU A 168 2.31 1.46 -10.12
N ASP A 169 1.24 0.80 -10.56
CA ASP A 169 1.31 -0.54 -11.15
C ASP A 169 2.20 -0.61 -12.39
N ARG A 170 2.23 0.46 -13.19
CA ARG A 170 3.09 0.54 -14.40
C ARG A 170 4.59 0.52 -14.09
N VAL A 171 4.96 0.88 -12.87
CA VAL A 171 6.37 0.93 -12.42
C VAL A 171 6.68 -0.08 -11.32
N ALA A 172 5.68 -0.82 -10.88
CA ALA A 172 5.83 -1.84 -9.85
C ALA A 172 6.44 -3.14 -10.42
N ASP A 173 7.28 -3.78 -9.62
CA ASP A 173 7.86 -5.10 -9.93
C ASP A 173 6.84 -6.23 -9.71
N ALA A 174 5.90 -6.03 -8.78
CA ALA A 174 4.82 -6.97 -8.50
C ALA A 174 3.56 -6.26 -8.00
N ALA A 175 2.41 -6.80 -8.31
CA ALA A 175 1.12 -6.30 -7.82
C ALA A 175 0.22 -7.45 -7.34
N TRP A 176 -0.32 -7.29 -6.14
CA TRP A 176 -1.17 -8.27 -5.50
C TRP A 176 -2.57 -7.73 -5.24
N LEU A 177 -3.58 -8.49 -5.65
CA LEU A 177 -4.96 -8.28 -5.23
C LEU A 177 -5.30 -9.24 -4.10
N VAL A 178 -5.60 -8.71 -2.92
CA VAL A 178 -5.99 -9.52 -1.76
C VAL A 178 -7.50 -9.51 -1.59
N LEU A 179 -8.09 -10.68 -1.73
CA LEU A 179 -9.54 -10.86 -1.66
C LEU A 179 -9.88 -12.08 -0.79
N GLN A 180 -10.75 -11.92 0.22
CA GLN A 180 -11.20 -13.00 1.10
C GLN A 180 -10.04 -13.80 1.74
N GLY A 181 -8.95 -13.10 2.10
CA GLY A 181 -7.77 -13.72 2.71
C GLY A 181 -6.85 -14.50 1.74
N ARG A 182 -7.04 -14.32 0.43
CA ARG A 182 -6.18 -14.87 -0.62
C ARG A 182 -5.52 -13.75 -1.39
N ALA A 183 -4.24 -13.88 -1.68
CA ALA A 183 -3.47 -12.98 -2.53
C ALA A 183 -3.38 -13.56 -3.95
N LEU A 184 -3.71 -12.74 -4.94
CA LEU A 184 -3.63 -13.06 -6.36
C LEU A 184 -2.56 -12.19 -6.98
N ASP A 185 -1.59 -12.78 -7.65
CA ASP A 185 -0.57 -12.06 -8.40
C ASP A 185 -1.20 -11.50 -9.69
N LEU A 186 -1.31 -10.18 -9.77
CA LEU A 186 -1.95 -9.51 -10.90
C LEU A 186 -1.05 -9.52 -12.14
N HIS A 187 0.26 -9.44 -11.98
CA HIS A 187 1.19 -9.47 -13.11
C HIS A 187 1.30 -10.87 -13.73
N ALA A 188 1.21 -11.92 -12.91
CA ALA A 188 1.23 -13.30 -13.41
C ALA A 188 -0.11 -13.72 -14.03
N LEU A 189 -1.24 -13.22 -13.52
CA LEU A 189 -2.57 -13.66 -13.94
C LEU A 189 -3.27 -12.68 -14.89
N GLY A 190 -2.90 -11.40 -14.81
CA GLY A 190 -3.50 -10.30 -15.58
C GLY A 190 -2.82 -10.03 -16.91
N ARG A 191 -3.44 -9.12 -17.65
CA ARG A 191 -2.84 -8.51 -18.84
C ARG A 191 -2.98 -7.00 -18.73
N VAL A 192 -1.96 -6.29 -19.15
CA VAL A 192 -1.99 -4.81 -19.16
C VAL A 192 -3.14 -4.34 -20.05
N VAL A 193 -3.93 -3.42 -19.52
CA VAL A 193 -4.99 -2.74 -20.28
C VAL A 193 -4.36 -1.69 -21.18
N PRO A 194 -4.73 -1.62 -22.48
CA PRO A 194 -4.14 -0.68 -23.43
C PRO A 194 -4.48 0.78 -23.13
#